data_a87f1cb2d184db5bacb621c2e40da81b
#
_entry.id   a87f1cb2d184db5bacb621c2e40da81b
#
_cell.length_a   1.000
_cell.length_b   1.000
_cell.length_c   1.000
_cell.angle_alpha   90.00
_cell.angle_beta   90.00
_cell.angle_gamma   90.00
#
_symmetry.space_group_name_H-M   'P 1'
#
loop_
_entity.id
_entity.type
_entity.pdbx_description
1 polymer ?
#
loop_
_entity_poly.entity_id
_entity_poly.type
_entity_poly.pdbx_seq_one_letter_code
_entity_poly.pdbx_strand_id
1 'polypeptide(L)'
;MLTSRPGRSIFIFLLILSSLVIIAIIFFLPETLRSIAGNGSLRLAGIHQPLIRCFTKDPPYIQDRDGAYSPPKVTAKTFIEPLLLLKEKDILLSLIFGGTIYAIWSMVTSSTTGLFKQIFHLNELQLGLAFLPNGTSTFLFHLPFVQTDSPYQGLGTIVGSTIIGNLMNQAYRAAEDDYRTSHGLPASYSLPKKALPADFPIEHARLKHTKWITALFVISTSAYGFSLSTPAITSLPGWIAVPLLLQFFIAATSNAVFATNQTMVSDLCPGKGASSTAINNLVRCSMGAIGVAIVEQLIAGMGPGGAFLVLGLVTVAVVPLLVVQWYWGPMWRRERMGRKVKGAGS
;
A
#
# COMPACT_ATOMS: atom_id res chain seq x y z
N MET A 1 2.94 20.81 -37.00
CA MET A 1 3.59 21.45 -35.84
C MET A 1 3.34 20.74 -34.48
N LEU A 2 3.04 19.43 -34.47
CA LEU A 2 2.75 18.64 -33.26
C LEU A 2 3.88 17.66 -32.90
N THR A 3 5.03 17.71 -33.58
CA THR A 3 6.03 16.65 -33.58
C THR A 3 7.30 16.90 -32.77
N SER A 4 7.36 17.92 -31.90
CA SER A 4 8.66 18.31 -31.35
C SER A 4 8.90 18.13 -29.85
N ARG A 5 8.00 17.48 -29.09
CA ARG A 5 8.30 17.16 -27.66
C ARG A 5 7.63 15.84 -27.23
N PRO A 6 8.33 14.72 -27.27
CA PRO A 6 7.78 13.41 -26.92
C PRO A 6 7.15 13.35 -25.51
N GLY A 7 7.67 14.11 -24.56
CA GLY A 7 7.10 14.17 -23.21
C GLY A 7 5.67 14.74 -23.16
N ARG A 8 5.30 15.69 -24.00
CA ARG A 8 3.94 16.27 -24.01
C ARG A 8 2.89 15.27 -24.50
N SER A 9 3.24 14.42 -25.47
CA SER A 9 2.32 13.43 -26.04
C SER A 9 1.85 12.43 -24.98
N ILE A 10 2.71 12.03 -24.06
CA ILE A 10 2.39 11.13 -22.96
C ILE A 10 1.35 11.79 -22.03
N PHE A 11 1.57 13.04 -21.62
CA PHE A 11 0.64 13.76 -20.76
C PHE A 11 -0.73 13.99 -21.42
N ILE A 12 -0.75 14.30 -22.74
CA ILE A 12 -1.99 14.45 -23.50
C ILE A 12 -2.73 13.10 -23.57
N PHE A 13 -2.02 11.99 -23.84
CA PHE A 13 -2.62 10.67 -23.84
C PHE A 13 -3.21 10.29 -22.47
N LEU A 14 -2.46 10.52 -21.40
CA LEU A 14 -2.95 10.28 -20.04
C LEU A 14 -4.15 11.16 -19.66
N LEU A 15 -4.15 12.43 -20.12
CA LEU A 15 -5.28 13.33 -19.92
C LEU A 15 -6.54 12.82 -20.63
N ILE A 16 -6.42 12.41 -21.89
CA ILE A 16 -7.54 11.85 -22.66
C ILE A 16 -8.06 10.58 -21.97
N LEU A 17 -7.16 9.66 -21.63
CA LEU A 17 -7.53 8.38 -20.99
C LEU A 17 -8.21 8.60 -19.64
N SER A 18 -7.65 9.45 -18.78
CA SER A 18 -8.26 9.77 -17.48
C SER A 18 -9.60 10.47 -17.62
N SER A 19 -9.75 11.36 -18.61
CA SER A 19 -11.03 12.03 -18.90
C SER A 19 -12.11 11.02 -19.34
N LEU A 20 -11.75 10.06 -20.20
CA LEU A 20 -12.67 9.00 -20.63
C LEU A 20 -13.10 8.13 -19.43
N VAL A 21 -12.17 7.78 -18.54
CA VAL A 21 -12.48 7.00 -17.32
C VAL A 21 -13.40 7.80 -16.40
N ILE A 22 -13.14 9.09 -16.17
CA ILE A 22 -14.00 9.95 -15.36
C ILE A 22 -15.41 10.03 -15.96
N ILE A 23 -15.53 10.23 -17.26
CA ILE A 23 -16.81 10.24 -17.96
C ILE A 23 -17.54 8.90 -17.76
N ALA A 24 -16.84 7.78 -17.94
CA ALA A 24 -17.43 6.46 -17.72
C ALA A 24 -17.91 6.27 -16.27
N ILE A 25 -17.15 6.73 -15.27
CA ILE A 25 -17.54 6.69 -13.87
C ILE A 25 -18.81 7.51 -13.62
N ILE A 26 -18.88 8.75 -14.13
CA ILE A 26 -20.05 9.62 -13.95
C ILE A 26 -21.30 9.01 -14.61
N PHE A 27 -21.14 8.38 -15.78
CA PHE A 27 -22.28 7.81 -16.50
C PHE A 27 -22.77 6.49 -15.90
N PHE A 28 -21.85 5.60 -15.48
CA PHE A 28 -22.19 4.21 -15.17
C PHE A 28 -22.08 3.84 -13.69
N LEU A 29 -21.22 4.53 -12.91
CA LEU A 29 -20.95 4.10 -11.54
C LEU A 29 -21.95 4.73 -10.55
N PRO A 30 -22.82 3.92 -9.90
CA PRO A 30 -23.66 4.41 -8.80
C PRO A 30 -22.81 4.61 -7.54
N GLU A 31 -23.33 5.40 -6.59
CA GLU A 31 -22.73 5.50 -5.26
C GLU A 31 -22.64 4.12 -4.61
N THR A 32 -21.46 3.77 -4.14
CA THR A 32 -21.17 2.46 -3.52
C THR A 32 -21.02 2.53 -2.01
N LEU A 33 -21.00 3.72 -1.42
CA LEU A 33 -20.86 3.89 0.02
C LEU A 33 -22.09 3.32 0.75
N ARG A 34 -21.90 2.27 1.53
CA ARG A 34 -22.99 1.56 2.22
C ARG A 34 -23.83 2.44 3.13
N SER A 35 -23.25 3.49 3.72
CA SER A 35 -23.99 4.48 4.51
C SER A 35 -24.95 5.35 3.67
N ILE A 36 -24.77 5.43 2.35
CA ILE A 36 -25.62 6.18 1.42
C ILE A 36 -26.49 5.24 0.61
N ALA A 37 -25.90 4.20 0.03
CA ALA A 37 -26.54 3.28 -0.90
C ALA A 37 -27.10 2.00 -0.23
N GLY A 38 -26.86 1.78 1.05
CA GLY A 38 -27.22 0.55 1.75
C GLY A 38 -26.54 -0.66 1.10
N ASN A 39 -27.33 -1.65 0.71
CA ASN A 39 -26.90 -2.81 -0.07
C ASN A 39 -27.05 -2.61 -1.59
N GLY A 40 -27.23 -1.36 -2.07
CA GLY A 40 -27.50 -1.04 -3.46
C GLY A 40 -28.98 -1.11 -3.82
N SER A 41 -29.86 -1.42 -2.86
CA SER A 41 -31.31 -1.49 -3.05
C SER A 41 -32.03 -0.17 -2.79
N LEU A 42 -31.35 0.84 -2.24
CA LEU A 42 -31.96 2.13 -1.95
C LEU A 42 -31.99 3.03 -3.18
N ARG A 43 -33.09 3.75 -3.37
CA ARG A 43 -33.18 4.77 -4.41
C ARG A 43 -32.26 5.93 -4.07
N LEU A 44 -31.31 6.19 -4.95
CA LEU A 44 -30.36 7.30 -4.85
C LEU A 44 -30.96 8.52 -5.55
N ALA A 45 -30.62 9.72 -5.07
CA ALA A 45 -31.07 10.99 -5.66
C ALA A 45 -29.89 11.96 -5.88
N GLY A 46 -30.05 12.86 -6.84
CA GLY A 46 -29.08 13.91 -7.12
C GLY A 46 -27.72 13.36 -7.59
N ILE A 47 -26.66 13.85 -6.99
CA ILE A 47 -25.27 13.56 -7.38
C ILE A 47 -24.82 12.10 -7.10
N HIS A 48 -25.57 11.37 -6.28
CA HIS A 48 -25.29 9.95 -5.95
C HIS A 48 -25.84 8.98 -7.00
N GLN A 49 -26.58 9.47 -7.98
CA GLN A 49 -27.19 8.67 -9.02
C GLN A 49 -26.35 8.74 -10.30
N PRO A 50 -26.01 7.60 -10.95
CA PRO A 50 -25.29 7.63 -12.22
C PRO A 50 -26.17 8.24 -13.31
N LEU A 51 -25.56 8.99 -14.24
CA LEU A 51 -26.32 9.70 -15.28
C LEU A 51 -27.15 8.77 -16.16
N ILE A 52 -26.73 7.52 -16.37
CA ILE A 52 -27.48 6.54 -17.15
C ILE A 52 -28.88 6.28 -16.58
N ARG A 53 -29.08 6.45 -15.27
CA ARG A 53 -30.40 6.29 -14.63
C ARG A 53 -31.38 7.42 -14.97
N CYS A 54 -30.88 8.55 -15.43
CA CYS A 54 -31.75 9.61 -15.97
C CYS A 54 -32.44 9.17 -17.28
N PHE A 55 -31.88 8.19 -17.97
CA PHE A 55 -32.35 7.68 -19.26
C PHE A 55 -32.95 6.27 -19.20
N THR A 56 -32.76 5.55 -18.11
CA THR A 56 -33.24 4.18 -17.91
C THR A 56 -34.15 4.08 -16.69
N LYS A 57 -35.18 3.19 -16.78
CA LYS A 57 -36.07 2.90 -15.66
C LYS A 57 -35.31 2.19 -14.52
N ASP A 58 -35.71 2.49 -13.29
CA ASP A 58 -35.15 1.84 -12.11
C ASP A 58 -35.42 0.32 -12.16
N PRO A 59 -34.41 -0.51 -11.81
CA PRO A 59 -34.62 -1.96 -11.67
C PRO A 59 -35.61 -2.28 -10.55
N PRO A 60 -36.36 -3.41 -10.67
CA PRO A 60 -37.45 -3.74 -9.75
C PRO A 60 -37.03 -4.03 -8.30
N TYR A 61 -35.70 -4.18 -8.03
CA TYR A 61 -35.18 -4.41 -6.69
C TYR A 61 -34.89 -3.11 -5.91
N ILE A 62 -35.10 -1.94 -6.52
CA ILE A 62 -34.88 -0.66 -5.86
C ILE A 62 -36.10 -0.30 -5.01
N GLN A 63 -35.85 -0.11 -3.72
CA GLN A 63 -36.83 0.30 -2.73
C GLN A 63 -36.75 1.80 -2.47
N ASP A 64 -37.89 2.42 -2.24
CA ASP A 64 -37.92 3.82 -1.79
C ASP A 64 -37.33 3.90 -0.39
N ARG A 65 -36.64 4.99 -0.11
CA ARG A 65 -36.00 5.25 1.15
C ARG A 65 -37.07 5.53 2.22
N ASP A 66 -37.18 4.70 3.24
CA ASP A 66 -37.97 5.02 4.41
C ASP A 66 -37.43 6.30 5.03
N GLY A 67 -38.32 7.26 5.35
CA GLY A 67 -37.99 8.63 5.72
C GLY A 67 -37.10 8.85 6.98
N ALA A 68 -36.65 7.76 7.61
CA ALA A 68 -35.86 7.80 8.83
C ALA A 68 -34.32 7.94 8.61
N TYR A 69 -33.84 7.84 7.35
CA TYR A 69 -32.39 7.91 7.12
C TYR A 69 -31.91 9.32 6.79
N SER A 70 -31.16 9.90 7.70
CA SER A 70 -30.40 11.14 7.47
C SER A 70 -28.97 10.78 7.00
N PRO A 71 -28.52 11.23 5.80
CA PRO A 71 -27.15 10.99 5.37
C PRO A 71 -26.17 11.63 6.37
N PRO A 72 -25.03 10.98 6.65
CA PRO A 72 -24.04 11.55 7.55
C PRO A 72 -23.55 12.90 7.00
N LYS A 73 -23.67 13.94 7.81
CA LYS A 73 -23.20 15.29 7.42
C LYS A 73 -21.67 15.26 7.33
N VAL A 74 -21.14 15.53 6.13
CA VAL A 74 -19.72 15.70 5.91
C VAL A 74 -19.32 17.06 6.51
N THR A 75 -18.54 17.04 7.56
CA THR A 75 -18.06 18.25 8.24
C THR A 75 -16.54 18.34 8.06
N ALA A 76 -15.96 19.54 8.13
CA ALA A 76 -14.50 19.73 8.09
C ALA A 76 -13.74 18.82 9.09
N LYS A 77 -14.37 18.48 10.22
CA LYS A 77 -13.86 17.54 11.21
C LYS A 77 -13.60 16.14 10.61
N THR A 78 -14.40 15.70 9.66
CA THR A 78 -14.24 14.41 8.98
C THR A 78 -12.92 14.33 8.20
N PHE A 79 -12.41 15.46 7.68
CA PHE A 79 -11.12 15.51 6.98
C PHE A 79 -9.92 15.54 7.94
N ILE A 80 -10.12 16.03 9.16
CA ILE A 80 -9.06 16.12 10.18
C ILE A 80 -8.97 14.80 10.98
N GLU A 81 -10.04 14.02 11.04
CA GLU A 81 -10.11 12.78 11.81
C GLU A 81 -8.98 11.78 11.48
N PRO A 82 -8.59 11.54 10.19
CA PRO A 82 -7.45 10.69 9.89
C PRO A 82 -6.14 11.18 10.51
N LEU A 83 -5.91 12.50 10.57
CA LEU A 83 -4.69 13.08 11.15
C LEU A 83 -4.59 12.84 12.66
N LEU A 84 -5.72 12.69 13.35
CA LEU A 84 -5.72 12.37 14.78
C LEU A 84 -5.14 10.97 15.06
N LEU A 85 -5.15 10.07 14.08
CA LEU A 85 -4.53 8.75 14.20
C LEU A 85 -3.01 8.83 14.35
N LEU A 86 -2.36 9.91 13.89
CA LEU A 86 -0.92 10.15 14.10
C LEU A 86 -0.55 10.35 15.58
N LYS A 87 -1.51 10.70 16.44
CA LYS A 87 -1.28 10.81 17.87
C LYS A 87 -1.17 9.46 18.58
N GLU A 88 -1.64 8.39 17.95
CA GLU A 88 -1.56 7.05 18.51
C GLU A 88 -0.20 6.42 18.18
N LYS A 89 0.57 6.12 19.25
CA LYS A 89 1.97 5.67 19.14
C LYS A 89 2.13 4.40 18.29
N ASP A 90 1.25 3.43 18.48
CA ASP A 90 1.26 2.16 17.75
C ASP A 90 1.01 2.34 16.24
N ILE A 91 0.13 3.28 15.87
CA ILE A 91 -0.14 3.61 14.47
C ILE A 91 1.03 4.39 13.88
N LEU A 92 1.53 5.41 14.61
CA LEU A 92 2.63 6.24 14.13
C LEU A 92 3.90 5.44 13.82
N LEU A 93 4.27 4.49 14.69
CA LEU A 93 5.44 3.62 14.47
C LEU A 93 5.28 2.78 13.20
N SER A 94 4.11 2.18 12.99
CA SER A 94 3.81 1.44 11.76
C SER A 94 3.92 2.33 10.53
N LEU A 95 3.37 3.55 10.60
CA LEU A 95 3.38 4.48 9.47
C LEU A 95 4.79 4.96 9.12
N ILE A 96 5.64 5.25 10.12
CA ILE A 96 7.04 5.65 9.90
C ILE A 96 7.81 4.49 9.26
N PHE A 97 7.69 3.29 9.80
CA PHE A 97 8.37 2.13 9.23
C PHE A 97 7.93 1.85 7.78
N GLY A 98 6.63 1.73 7.54
CA GLY A 98 6.09 1.48 6.21
C GLY A 98 6.38 2.62 5.22
N GLY A 99 6.33 3.87 5.69
CA GLY A 99 6.67 5.06 4.90
C GLY A 99 8.15 5.09 4.49
N THR A 100 9.09 4.68 5.37
CA THR A 100 10.51 4.58 5.05
C THR A 100 10.78 3.55 3.96
N ILE A 101 10.21 2.35 4.07
CA ILE A 101 10.34 1.32 3.04
C ILE A 101 9.79 1.81 1.69
N TYR A 102 8.64 2.50 1.71
CA TYR A 102 8.07 3.07 0.50
C TYR A 102 8.94 4.17 -0.11
N ALA A 103 9.50 5.06 0.71
CA ALA A 103 10.40 6.11 0.26
C ALA A 103 11.61 5.51 -0.47
N ILE A 104 12.24 4.49 0.12
CA ILE A 104 13.40 3.82 -0.48
C ILE A 104 13.02 3.11 -1.79
N TRP A 105 11.89 2.41 -1.82
CA TRP A 105 11.38 1.81 -3.07
C TRP A 105 11.13 2.86 -4.16
N SER A 106 10.55 4.02 -3.79
CA SER A 106 10.32 5.13 -4.71
C SER A 106 11.64 5.73 -5.21
N MET A 107 12.67 5.82 -4.36
CA MET A 107 14.02 6.27 -4.73
C MET A 107 14.67 5.31 -5.73
N VAL A 108 14.58 3.99 -5.50
CA VAL A 108 15.06 2.97 -6.45
C VAL A 108 14.36 3.12 -7.80
N THR A 109 13.03 3.22 -7.78
CA THR A 109 12.23 3.30 -9.00
C THR A 109 12.52 4.57 -9.80
N SER A 110 12.62 5.73 -9.14
CA SER A 110 12.86 7.00 -9.80
C SER A 110 14.29 7.11 -10.38
N SER A 111 15.30 6.59 -9.68
CA SER A 111 16.69 6.62 -10.13
C SER A 111 17.01 5.58 -11.23
N THR A 112 16.18 4.56 -11.40
CA THR A 112 16.39 3.47 -12.38
C THR A 112 16.58 3.99 -13.81
N THR A 113 15.73 4.92 -14.24
CA THR A 113 15.81 5.48 -15.62
C THR A 113 17.13 6.16 -15.87
N GLY A 114 17.59 7.02 -14.95
CA GLY A 114 18.86 7.74 -15.05
C GLY A 114 20.04 6.79 -15.04
N LEU A 115 20.11 5.90 -14.05
CA LEU A 115 21.20 4.95 -13.89
C LEU A 115 21.32 3.97 -15.07
N PHE A 116 20.20 3.40 -15.52
CA PHE A 116 20.22 2.41 -16.60
C PHE A 116 20.57 3.04 -17.96
N LYS A 117 20.13 4.28 -18.19
CA LYS A 117 20.49 5.03 -19.38
C LYS A 117 21.98 5.39 -19.39
N GLN A 118 22.55 5.77 -18.27
CA GLN A 118 23.96 6.12 -18.14
C GLN A 118 24.90 4.91 -18.18
N ILE A 119 24.54 3.81 -17.52
CA ILE A 119 25.41 2.65 -17.32
C ILE A 119 25.30 1.66 -18.48
N PHE A 120 24.07 1.34 -18.93
CA PHE A 120 23.81 0.32 -19.94
C PHE A 120 23.44 0.89 -21.31
N HIS A 121 23.38 2.23 -21.44
CA HIS A 121 23.06 2.93 -22.71
C HIS A 121 21.74 2.44 -23.36
N LEU A 122 20.73 2.12 -22.53
CA LEU A 122 19.47 1.59 -22.99
C LEU A 122 18.66 2.63 -23.79
N ASN A 123 17.97 2.16 -24.82
CA ASN A 123 16.99 2.97 -25.53
C ASN A 123 15.66 3.05 -24.75
N GLU A 124 14.74 3.92 -25.18
CA GLU A 124 13.47 4.17 -24.48
C GLU A 124 12.60 2.90 -24.33
N LEU A 125 12.60 2.00 -25.32
CA LEU A 125 11.88 0.73 -25.26
C LEU A 125 12.50 -0.22 -24.23
N GLN A 126 13.81 -0.34 -24.24
CA GLN A 126 14.53 -1.18 -23.27
C GLN A 126 14.40 -0.65 -21.84
N LEU A 127 14.40 0.68 -21.67
CA LEU A 127 14.09 1.30 -20.37
C LEU A 127 12.68 0.95 -19.91
N GLY A 128 11.68 1.01 -20.79
CA GLY A 128 10.33 0.57 -20.47
C GLY A 128 10.27 -0.91 -20.03
N LEU A 129 10.98 -1.79 -20.71
CA LEU A 129 11.08 -3.20 -20.33
C LEU A 129 11.82 -3.43 -19.01
N ALA A 130 12.81 -2.58 -18.67
CA ALA A 130 13.53 -2.65 -17.41
C ALA A 130 12.65 -2.37 -16.19
N PHE A 131 11.49 -1.76 -16.36
CA PHE A 131 10.49 -1.59 -15.29
C PHE A 131 9.57 -2.80 -15.09
N LEU A 132 9.60 -3.81 -15.96
CA LEU A 132 8.76 -5.00 -15.77
C LEU A 132 8.97 -5.73 -14.43
N PRO A 133 10.19 -5.91 -13.92
CA PRO A 133 10.39 -6.51 -12.60
C PRO A 133 9.83 -5.66 -11.46
N ASN A 134 9.92 -4.35 -11.58
CA ASN A 134 9.54 -3.38 -10.56
C ASN A 134 8.15 -2.76 -10.78
N GLY A 135 7.70 -2.63 -12.01
CA GLY A 135 6.50 -1.89 -12.41
C GLY A 135 5.39 -2.74 -13.02
N THR A 136 4.34 -2.06 -13.35
CA THR A 136 3.09 -2.56 -13.89
C THR A 136 3.24 -3.30 -15.21
N SER A 137 2.83 -4.55 -15.27
CA SER A 137 2.36 -5.11 -16.52
C SER A 137 0.94 -5.64 -16.39
N THR A 138 0.00 -4.72 -16.46
CA THR A 138 -1.45 -5.00 -16.53
C THR A 138 -1.85 -5.75 -17.80
N PHE A 139 -0.95 -5.89 -18.77
CA PHE A 139 -1.30 -6.40 -20.11
C PHE A 139 -1.12 -7.90 -20.32
N LEU A 140 -0.44 -8.63 -19.43
CA LEU A 140 -0.08 -10.04 -19.70
C LEU A 140 -0.76 -11.08 -18.81
N PHE A 141 -1.47 -10.71 -17.75
CA PHE A 141 -2.10 -11.70 -16.88
C PHE A 141 -3.54 -11.35 -16.52
N HIS A 142 -4.44 -11.47 -17.50
CA HIS A 142 -5.84 -11.81 -17.28
C HIS A 142 -5.93 -13.29 -16.89
N LEU A 143 -5.31 -13.67 -15.79
CA LEU A 143 -5.58 -14.97 -15.19
C LEU A 143 -6.73 -14.81 -14.18
N PRO A 144 -7.83 -15.57 -14.33
CA PRO A 144 -9.05 -15.42 -13.54
C PRO A 144 -8.94 -15.85 -12.07
N PHE A 145 -7.71 -16.01 -11.55
CA PHE A 145 -7.46 -16.61 -10.23
C PHE A 145 -6.87 -15.65 -9.18
N VAL A 146 -6.58 -14.40 -9.51
CA VAL A 146 -6.04 -13.42 -8.55
C VAL A 146 -7.04 -12.30 -8.34
N GLN A 147 -8.00 -12.53 -7.43
CA GLN A 147 -8.80 -11.46 -6.84
C GLN A 147 -7.91 -10.64 -5.88
N THR A 148 -7.19 -9.67 -6.41
CA THR A 148 -6.55 -8.61 -5.63
C THR A 148 -7.23 -7.30 -5.97
N ASP A 149 -7.71 -6.60 -4.94
CA ASP A 149 -8.43 -5.31 -5.02
C ASP A 149 -7.58 -4.13 -5.56
N SER A 150 -6.46 -4.41 -6.20
CA SER A 150 -5.55 -3.41 -6.79
C SER A 150 -4.93 -3.93 -8.09
N PRO A 151 -5.42 -3.46 -9.26
CA PRO A 151 -4.98 -3.97 -10.58
C PRO A 151 -3.64 -3.43 -11.10
N TYR A 152 -2.83 -2.72 -10.31
CA TYR A 152 -1.70 -1.93 -10.83
C TYR A 152 -0.34 -2.23 -10.19
N GLN A 153 0.02 -3.53 -10.02
CA GLN A 153 1.30 -3.86 -9.39
C GLN A 153 2.09 -4.86 -10.25
N GLY A 154 3.39 -4.59 -10.45
CA GLY A 154 4.28 -5.40 -11.27
C GLY A 154 4.52 -6.82 -10.71
N LEU A 155 5.24 -7.67 -11.46
CA LEU A 155 5.48 -9.06 -11.12
C LEU A 155 6.01 -9.23 -9.68
N GLY A 156 6.99 -8.44 -9.28
CA GLY A 156 7.55 -8.48 -7.92
C GLY A 156 6.51 -8.11 -6.86
N THR A 157 5.68 -7.11 -7.12
CA THR A 157 4.64 -6.67 -6.19
C THR A 157 3.50 -7.68 -6.09
N ILE A 158 3.10 -8.31 -7.19
CA ILE A 158 2.07 -9.37 -7.20
C ILE A 158 2.56 -10.59 -6.40
N VAL A 159 3.78 -11.05 -6.69
CA VAL A 159 4.38 -12.20 -5.97
C VAL A 159 4.52 -11.87 -4.48
N GLY A 160 5.04 -10.69 -4.15
CA GLY A 160 5.19 -10.23 -2.76
C GLY A 160 3.87 -10.19 -2.01
N SER A 161 2.82 -9.58 -2.60
CA SER A 161 1.50 -9.48 -1.94
C SER A 161 0.81 -10.83 -1.79
N THR A 162 0.93 -11.71 -2.78
CA THR A 162 0.33 -13.06 -2.72
C THR A 162 1.00 -13.93 -1.65
N ILE A 163 2.34 -13.96 -1.63
CA ILE A 163 3.08 -14.73 -0.64
C ILE A 163 2.80 -14.19 0.76
N ILE A 164 2.91 -12.88 0.97
CA ILE A 164 2.70 -12.31 2.31
C ILE A 164 1.24 -12.44 2.74
N GLY A 165 0.27 -12.32 1.84
CA GLY A 165 -1.14 -12.53 2.14
C GLY A 165 -1.40 -13.93 2.69
N ASN A 166 -0.83 -14.95 2.07
CA ASN A 166 -0.92 -16.33 2.55
C ASN A 166 -0.21 -16.52 3.91
N LEU A 167 1.01 -16.00 4.05
CA LEU A 167 1.76 -16.09 5.31
C LEU A 167 1.05 -15.35 6.46
N MET A 168 0.50 -14.16 6.20
CA MET A 168 -0.27 -13.40 7.19
C MET A 168 -1.55 -14.12 7.59
N ASN A 169 -2.26 -14.72 6.63
CA ASN A 169 -3.46 -15.50 6.92
C ASN A 169 -3.15 -16.75 7.75
N GLN A 170 -2.06 -17.45 7.44
CA GLN A 170 -1.60 -18.59 8.24
C GLN A 170 -1.20 -18.16 9.66
N ALA A 171 -0.43 -17.08 9.79
CA ALA A 171 -0.01 -16.56 11.10
C ALA A 171 -1.22 -16.06 11.93
N TYR A 172 -2.21 -15.44 11.28
CA TYR A 172 -3.43 -14.99 11.94
C TYR A 172 -4.27 -16.17 12.42
N ARG A 173 -4.47 -17.22 11.59
CA ARG A 173 -5.19 -18.44 11.97
C ARG A 173 -4.50 -19.16 13.12
N ALA A 174 -3.16 -19.30 13.09
CA ALA A 174 -2.41 -19.88 14.18
C ALA A 174 -2.60 -19.11 15.49
N ALA A 175 -2.54 -17.76 15.44
CA ALA A 175 -2.80 -16.93 16.62
C ALA A 175 -4.25 -17.03 17.11
N GLU A 176 -5.21 -17.22 16.20
CA GLU A 176 -6.62 -17.42 16.54
C GLU A 176 -6.83 -18.80 17.22
N ASP A 177 -6.16 -19.84 16.73
CA ASP A 177 -6.23 -21.19 17.32
C ASP A 177 -5.56 -21.22 18.70
N ASP A 178 -4.40 -20.59 18.85
CA ASP A 178 -3.73 -20.44 20.15
C ASP A 178 -4.60 -19.67 21.16
N TYR A 179 -5.27 -18.61 20.70
CA TYR A 179 -6.18 -17.82 21.53
C TYR A 179 -7.41 -18.64 21.98
N ARG A 180 -8.02 -19.42 21.06
CA ARG A 180 -9.13 -20.31 21.38
C ARG A 180 -8.73 -21.35 22.42
N THR A 181 -7.58 -21.99 22.22
CA THR A 181 -7.08 -23.02 23.14
C THR A 181 -6.80 -22.45 24.53
N SER A 182 -6.19 -21.26 24.60
CA SER A 182 -5.86 -20.63 25.89
C SER A 182 -7.10 -20.15 26.67
N HIS A 183 -8.23 -19.87 25.99
CA HIS A 183 -9.48 -19.43 26.60
C HIS A 183 -10.56 -20.52 26.68
N GLY A 184 -10.24 -21.77 26.32
CA GLY A 184 -11.20 -22.87 26.34
C GLY A 184 -12.40 -22.72 25.40
N LEU A 185 -12.25 -21.94 24.33
CA LEU A 185 -13.32 -21.67 23.36
C LEU A 185 -13.45 -22.84 22.35
N PRO A 186 -14.68 -23.14 21.89
CA PRO A 186 -14.88 -24.20 20.92
C PRO A 186 -14.23 -23.87 19.57
N ALA A 187 -13.77 -24.88 18.83
CA ALA A 187 -13.12 -24.71 17.53
C ALA A 187 -14.00 -24.03 16.47
N SER A 188 -15.33 -24.11 16.63
CA SER A 188 -16.31 -23.44 15.75
C SER A 188 -16.49 -21.94 16.06
N TYR A 189 -15.93 -21.44 17.16
CA TYR A 189 -16.04 -20.03 17.53
C TYR A 189 -15.15 -19.17 16.61
N SER A 190 -15.74 -18.29 15.82
CA SER A 190 -15.02 -17.32 15.01
C SER A 190 -14.93 -15.97 15.74
N LEU A 191 -13.72 -15.46 15.92
CA LEU A 191 -13.52 -14.14 16.49
C LEU A 191 -14.15 -13.04 15.62
N PRO A 192 -14.90 -12.11 16.21
CA PRO A 192 -15.53 -11.03 15.46
C PRO A 192 -14.47 -10.07 14.90
N LYS A 193 -14.25 -10.08 13.59
CA LYS A 193 -13.23 -9.26 12.91
C LYS A 193 -13.34 -7.75 13.18
N LYS A 194 -14.54 -7.25 13.53
CA LYS A 194 -14.79 -5.82 13.80
C LYS A 194 -14.60 -5.45 15.28
N ALA A 195 -14.55 -6.41 16.20
CA ALA A 195 -14.47 -6.19 17.63
C ALA A 195 -13.55 -7.24 18.26
N LEU A 196 -12.29 -7.28 17.81
CA LEU A 196 -11.29 -8.20 18.37
C LEU A 196 -11.06 -7.90 19.87
N PRO A 197 -10.95 -8.94 20.71
CA PRO A 197 -10.62 -8.77 22.11
C PRO A 197 -9.33 -7.97 22.32
N ALA A 198 -9.27 -7.20 23.42
CA ALA A 198 -8.12 -6.35 23.73
C ALA A 198 -6.83 -7.14 23.98
N ASP A 199 -6.94 -8.39 24.38
CA ASP A 199 -5.85 -9.32 24.69
C ASP A 199 -5.42 -10.19 23.50
N PHE A 200 -6.15 -10.14 22.36
CA PHE A 200 -5.75 -10.87 21.15
C PHE A 200 -4.43 -10.32 20.58
N PRO A 201 -3.40 -11.15 20.31
CA PRO A 201 -2.06 -10.70 19.92
C PRO A 201 -1.96 -10.36 18.40
N ILE A 202 -2.67 -9.31 17.95
CA ILE A 202 -2.68 -8.88 16.53
C ILE A 202 -1.28 -8.54 16.05
N GLU A 203 -0.52 -7.79 16.85
CA GLU A 203 0.81 -7.32 16.53
C GLU A 203 1.75 -8.50 16.25
N HIS A 204 1.70 -9.52 17.08
CA HIS A 204 2.49 -10.73 16.91
C HIS A 204 2.06 -11.51 15.65
N ALA A 205 0.75 -11.64 15.41
CA ALA A 205 0.25 -12.34 14.24
C ALA A 205 0.66 -11.64 12.92
N ARG A 206 0.65 -10.30 12.88
CA ARG A 206 0.96 -9.55 11.66
C ARG A 206 2.46 -9.34 11.44
N LEU A 207 3.24 -9.11 12.49
CA LEU A 207 4.67 -8.81 12.36
C LEU A 207 5.58 -10.05 12.32
N LYS A 208 5.05 -11.26 12.51
CA LYS A 208 5.81 -12.52 12.61
C LYS A 208 6.84 -12.69 11.48
N HIS A 209 6.47 -12.43 10.26
CA HIS A 209 7.30 -12.62 9.07
C HIS A 209 8.05 -11.36 8.61
N THR A 210 7.70 -10.19 9.13
CA THR A 210 8.22 -8.90 8.67
C THR A 210 9.73 -8.79 8.82
N LYS A 211 10.34 -9.41 9.85
CA LYS A 211 11.78 -9.41 10.06
C LYS A 211 12.59 -10.00 8.89
N TRP A 212 12.14 -11.13 8.34
CA TRP A 212 12.81 -11.78 7.21
C TRP A 212 12.62 -11.03 5.91
N ILE A 213 11.42 -10.49 5.71
CA ILE A 213 11.08 -9.66 4.55
C ILE A 213 11.94 -8.38 4.55
N THR A 214 12.07 -7.73 5.71
CA THR A 214 12.90 -6.54 5.86
C THR A 214 14.39 -6.85 5.66
N ALA A 215 14.89 -7.97 6.17
CA ALA A 215 16.27 -8.39 5.92
C ALA A 215 16.55 -8.59 4.44
N LEU A 216 15.64 -9.27 3.72
CA LEU A 216 15.77 -9.46 2.26
C LEU A 216 15.70 -8.11 1.52
N PHE A 217 14.84 -7.19 1.96
CA PHE A 217 14.77 -5.83 1.39
C PHE A 217 16.09 -5.08 1.55
N VAL A 218 16.70 -5.09 2.74
CA VAL A 218 17.99 -4.44 3.01
C VAL A 218 19.10 -5.02 2.15
N ILE A 219 19.20 -6.35 2.09
CA ILE A 219 20.21 -7.05 1.28
C ILE A 219 20.03 -6.70 -0.19
N SER A 220 18.80 -6.79 -0.71
CA SER A 220 18.51 -6.51 -2.13
C SER A 220 18.77 -5.06 -2.49
N THR A 221 18.42 -4.10 -1.62
CA THR A 221 18.65 -2.67 -1.84
C THR A 221 20.14 -2.33 -1.86
N SER A 222 20.90 -2.85 -0.90
CA SER A 222 22.36 -2.63 -0.84
C SER A 222 23.07 -3.29 -2.02
N ALA A 223 22.73 -4.54 -2.34
CA ALA A 223 23.28 -5.26 -3.48
C ALA A 223 22.95 -4.58 -4.83
N TYR A 224 21.76 -3.98 -4.96
CA TYR A 224 21.37 -3.22 -6.13
C TYR A 224 22.33 -2.05 -6.40
N GLY A 225 22.65 -1.27 -5.37
CA GLY A 225 23.62 -0.20 -5.51
C GLY A 225 25.01 -0.68 -5.93
N PHE A 226 25.50 -1.74 -5.30
CA PHE A 226 26.82 -2.32 -5.65
C PHE A 226 26.84 -2.92 -7.06
N SER A 227 25.75 -3.52 -7.52
CA SER A 227 25.64 -4.07 -8.88
C SER A 227 25.79 -3.02 -9.98
N LEU A 228 25.58 -1.75 -9.66
CA LEU A 228 25.66 -0.61 -10.58
C LEU A 228 26.93 0.25 -10.40
N SER A 229 27.78 -0.07 -9.43
CA SER A 229 28.89 0.83 -9.02
C SER A 229 30.18 0.61 -9.79
N THR A 230 30.44 -0.60 -10.29
CA THR A 230 31.73 -0.99 -10.83
C THR A 230 31.70 -1.11 -12.36
N PRO A 231 32.34 -0.21 -13.14
CA PRO A 231 32.32 -0.28 -14.60
C PRO A 231 32.82 -1.60 -15.18
N ALA A 232 33.83 -2.23 -14.55
CA ALA A 232 34.35 -3.53 -14.97
C ALA A 232 33.30 -4.65 -14.91
N ILE A 233 32.35 -4.57 -14.01
CA ILE A 233 31.28 -5.56 -13.82
C ILE A 233 30.10 -5.22 -14.72
N THR A 234 29.72 -3.96 -14.81
CA THR A 234 28.57 -3.51 -15.61
C THR A 234 28.79 -3.65 -17.12
N SER A 235 30.05 -3.72 -17.57
CA SER A 235 30.40 -3.99 -18.95
C SER A 235 30.30 -5.47 -19.38
N LEU A 236 30.11 -6.39 -18.43
CA LEU A 236 29.95 -7.82 -18.73
C LEU A 236 28.64 -8.07 -19.50
N PRO A 237 28.68 -8.90 -20.57
CA PRO A 237 27.47 -9.21 -21.32
C PRO A 237 26.41 -9.89 -20.46
N GLY A 238 25.19 -9.37 -20.47
CA GLY A 238 24.07 -9.89 -19.68
C GLY A 238 24.03 -9.46 -18.23
N TRP A 239 25.01 -8.68 -17.72
CA TRP A 239 25.04 -8.23 -16.33
C TRP A 239 23.78 -7.47 -15.90
N ILE A 240 23.08 -6.82 -16.83
CA ILE A 240 21.83 -6.10 -16.55
C ILE A 240 20.77 -6.98 -15.85
N ALA A 241 20.83 -8.31 -16.02
CA ALA A 241 19.92 -9.22 -15.35
C ALA A 241 20.04 -9.17 -13.82
N VAL A 242 21.24 -8.86 -13.28
CA VAL A 242 21.48 -8.79 -11.83
C VAL A 242 20.70 -7.64 -11.19
N PRO A 243 20.87 -6.37 -11.61
CA PRO A 243 20.08 -5.28 -11.05
C PRO A 243 18.57 -5.44 -11.31
N LEU A 244 18.14 -6.03 -12.42
CA LEU A 244 16.72 -6.32 -12.67
C LEU A 244 16.17 -7.35 -11.69
N LEU A 245 16.91 -8.42 -11.39
CA LEU A 245 16.53 -9.42 -10.39
C LEU A 245 16.47 -8.80 -8.99
N LEU A 246 17.42 -7.95 -8.64
CA LEU A 246 17.43 -7.23 -7.36
C LEU A 246 16.25 -6.27 -7.24
N GLN A 247 15.88 -5.56 -8.31
CA GLN A 247 14.67 -4.75 -8.35
C GLN A 247 13.40 -5.57 -8.13
N PHE A 248 13.33 -6.78 -8.69
CA PHE A 248 12.21 -7.69 -8.41
C PHE A 248 12.09 -8.00 -6.92
N PHE A 249 13.20 -8.33 -6.24
CA PHE A 249 13.16 -8.59 -4.80
C PHE A 249 12.84 -7.34 -3.99
N ILE A 250 13.36 -6.18 -4.36
CA ILE A 250 13.02 -4.89 -3.71
C ILE A 250 11.52 -4.63 -3.84
N ALA A 251 10.94 -4.79 -5.04
CA ALA A 251 9.52 -4.58 -5.27
C ALA A 251 8.65 -5.59 -4.51
N ALA A 252 9.02 -6.88 -4.55
CA ALA A 252 8.28 -7.93 -3.85
C ALA A 252 8.27 -7.71 -2.33
N THR A 253 9.42 -7.41 -1.74
CA THR A 253 9.57 -7.22 -0.30
C THR A 253 8.96 -5.92 0.19
N SER A 254 9.11 -4.81 -0.55
CA SER A 254 8.46 -3.54 -0.21
C SER A 254 6.94 -3.66 -0.24
N ASN A 255 6.39 -4.31 -1.27
CA ASN A 255 4.95 -4.51 -1.36
C ASN A 255 4.42 -5.44 -0.26
N ALA A 256 5.17 -6.46 0.12
CA ALA A 256 4.87 -7.32 1.25
C ALA A 256 4.78 -6.50 2.57
N VAL A 257 5.73 -5.58 2.79
CA VAL A 257 5.69 -4.66 3.95
C VAL A 257 4.48 -3.73 3.86
N PHE A 258 4.13 -3.20 2.68
CA PHE A 258 2.95 -2.35 2.51
C PHE A 258 1.67 -3.08 2.85
N ALA A 259 1.50 -4.31 2.36
CA ALA A 259 0.34 -5.13 2.64
C ALA A 259 0.22 -5.42 4.16
N THR A 260 1.33 -5.77 4.80
CA THR A 260 1.38 -6.00 6.25
C THR A 260 1.01 -4.75 7.03
N ASN A 261 1.63 -3.60 6.68
CA ASN A 261 1.40 -2.34 7.37
C ASN A 261 -0.05 -1.85 7.17
N GLN A 262 -0.58 -1.91 5.94
CA GLN A 262 -1.96 -1.53 5.64
C GLN A 262 -2.96 -2.38 6.44
N THR A 263 -2.76 -3.70 6.46
CA THR A 263 -3.62 -4.63 7.21
C THR A 263 -3.54 -4.36 8.70
N MET A 264 -2.34 -4.15 9.23
CA MET A 264 -2.12 -3.87 10.64
C MET A 264 -2.79 -2.57 11.07
N VAL A 265 -2.59 -1.47 10.33
CA VAL A 265 -3.24 -0.18 10.64
C VAL A 265 -4.76 -0.28 10.54
N SER A 266 -5.28 -1.05 9.58
CA SER A 266 -6.71 -1.33 9.45
C SER A 266 -7.27 -2.11 10.65
N ASP A 267 -6.56 -3.14 11.10
CA ASP A 267 -6.95 -3.96 12.26
C ASP A 267 -6.88 -3.16 13.58
N LEU A 268 -5.91 -2.25 13.70
CA LEU A 268 -5.79 -1.33 14.85
C LEU A 268 -6.90 -0.26 14.88
N CYS A 269 -7.56 0.01 13.74
CA CYS A 269 -8.58 1.04 13.59
C CYS A 269 -9.94 0.46 13.15
N PRO A 270 -10.58 -0.46 13.91
CA PRO A 270 -11.83 -1.07 13.51
C PRO A 270 -12.93 0.00 13.31
N GLY A 271 -13.63 -0.10 12.17
CA GLY A 271 -14.68 0.85 11.78
C GLY A 271 -14.17 2.16 11.13
N LYS A 272 -12.85 2.38 11.05
CA LYS A 272 -12.22 3.57 10.45
C LYS A 272 -11.34 3.21 9.24
N GLY A 273 -11.74 2.24 8.45
CA GLY A 273 -10.93 1.73 7.32
C GLY A 273 -10.52 2.83 6.32
N ALA A 274 -11.45 3.70 5.92
CA ALA A 274 -11.15 4.80 5.02
C ALA A 274 -10.12 5.78 5.62
N SER A 275 -10.29 6.16 6.90
CA SER A 275 -9.35 7.05 7.60
C SER A 275 -7.97 6.42 7.77
N SER A 276 -7.90 5.12 8.07
CA SER A 276 -6.63 4.38 8.20
C SER A 276 -5.89 4.29 6.87
N THR A 277 -6.61 4.06 5.77
CA THR A 277 -6.02 4.06 4.42
C THR A 277 -5.56 5.44 4.00
N ALA A 278 -6.35 6.49 4.27
CA ALA A 278 -6.01 7.86 3.94
C ALA A 278 -4.72 8.31 4.64
N ILE A 279 -4.58 8.06 5.95
CA ILE A 279 -3.38 8.46 6.69
C ILE A 279 -2.15 7.66 6.28
N ASN A 280 -2.31 6.35 6.02
CA ASN A 280 -1.23 5.51 5.54
C ASN A 280 -0.71 6.02 4.18
N ASN A 281 -1.61 6.34 3.25
CA ASN A 281 -1.23 6.91 1.95
C ASN A 281 -0.59 8.29 2.09
N LEU A 282 -1.11 9.16 2.96
CA LEU A 282 -0.54 10.49 3.19
C LEU A 282 0.91 10.40 3.64
N VAL A 283 1.19 9.64 4.71
CA VAL A 283 2.54 9.51 5.25
C VAL A 283 3.47 8.84 4.23
N ARG A 284 3.04 7.76 3.62
CA ARG A 284 3.80 7.01 2.63
C ARG A 284 4.18 7.87 1.42
N CYS A 285 3.21 8.57 0.82
CA CYS A 285 3.48 9.39 -0.36
C CYS A 285 4.30 10.64 -0.02
N SER A 286 4.11 11.25 1.15
CA SER A 286 4.93 12.38 1.60
C SER A 286 6.38 11.97 1.79
N MET A 287 6.65 10.85 2.46
CA MET A 287 8.00 10.32 2.61
C MET A 287 8.62 9.90 1.27
N GLY A 288 7.83 9.32 0.37
CA GLY A 288 8.25 8.99 -0.98
C GLY A 288 8.65 10.22 -1.79
N ALA A 289 7.85 11.28 -1.74
CA ALA A 289 8.16 12.55 -2.42
C ALA A 289 9.46 13.17 -1.92
N ILE A 290 9.69 13.18 -0.61
CA ILE A 290 10.96 13.64 -0.02
C ILE A 290 12.12 12.77 -0.51
N GLY A 291 11.97 11.44 -0.47
CA GLY A 291 12.97 10.50 -0.95
C GLY A 291 13.37 10.76 -2.41
N VAL A 292 12.38 10.84 -3.30
CA VAL A 292 12.62 11.09 -4.73
C VAL A 292 13.33 12.43 -4.98
N ALA A 293 13.03 13.46 -4.17
CA ALA A 293 13.68 14.77 -4.31
C ALA A 293 15.18 14.75 -3.96
N ILE A 294 15.62 13.83 -3.11
CA ILE A 294 17.01 13.78 -2.63
C ILE A 294 17.86 12.67 -3.25
N VAL A 295 17.25 11.68 -3.92
CA VAL A 295 17.99 10.47 -4.37
C VAL A 295 19.08 10.80 -5.39
N GLU A 296 18.85 11.73 -6.31
CA GLU A 296 19.84 12.08 -7.33
C GLU A 296 21.05 12.77 -6.73
N GLN A 297 20.84 13.67 -5.75
CA GLN A 297 21.95 14.30 -5.03
C GLN A 297 22.75 13.27 -4.21
N LEU A 298 22.06 12.29 -3.61
CA LEU A 298 22.69 11.23 -2.85
C LEU A 298 23.58 10.36 -3.76
N ILE A 299 23.08 9.99 -4.94
CA ILE A 299 23.83 9.22 -5.94
C ILE A 299 25.00 10.03 -6.50
N ALA A 300 24.81 11.31 -6.79
CA ALA A 300 25.87 12.19 -7.26
C ALA A 300 27.01 12.36 -6.25
N GLY A 301 26.69 12.42 -4.95
CA GLY A 301 27.70 12.62 -3.88
C GLY A 301 28.44 11.35 -3.49
N MET A 302 27.80 10.19 -3.49
CA MET A 302 28.36 8.94 -2.91
C MET A 302 28.46 7.80 -3.95
N GLY A 303 28.04 8.02 -5.18
CA GLY A 303 27.86 6.97 -6.18
C GLY A 303 26.68 6.02 -5.87
N PRO A 304 26.29 5.16 -6.83
CA PRO A 304 25.15 4.25 -6.64
C PRO A 304 25.34 3.30 -5.45
N GLY A 305 26.54 2.69 -5.30
CA GLY A 305 26.83 1.75 -4.21
C GLY A 305 26.70 2.38 -2.84
N GLY A 306 27.32 3.55 -2.63
CA GLY A 306 27.25 4.27 -1.37
C GLY A 306 25.83 4.73 -1.05
N ALA A 307 25.13 5.29 -2.04
CA ALA A 307 23.76 5.77 -1.88
C ALA A 307 22.80 4.67 -1.41
N PHE A 308 22.77 3.53 -2.13
CA PHE A 308 21.85 2.44 -1.79
C PHE A 308 22.28 1.66 -0.53
N LEU A 309 23.57 1.63 -0.21
CA LEU A 309 24.02 1.12 1.09
C LEU A 309 23.49 1.98 2.24
N VAL A 310 23.59 3.31 2.15
CA VAL A 310 23.02 4.22 3.15
C VAL A 310 21.53 4.02 3.28
N LEU A 311 20.78 3.84 2.20
CA LEU A 311 19.35 3.56 2.26
C LEU A 311 19.05 2.22 2.93
N GLY A 312 19.86 1.19 2.68
CA GLY A 312 19.81 -0.07 3.42
C GLY A 312 20.03 0.12 4.92
N LEU A 313 21.04 0.92 5.31
CA LEU A 313 21.34 1.25 6.72
C LEU A 313 20.20 2.07 7.37
N VAL A 314 19.59 3.00 6.64
CA VAL A 314 18.39 3.72 7.11
C VAL A 314 17.26 2.73 7.40
N THR A 315 17.06 1.72 6.55
CA THR A 315 16.10 0.66 6.84
C THR A 315 16.42 -0.08 8.12
N VAL A 316 17.69 -0.45 8.33
CA VAL A 316 18.14 -1.11 9.57
C VAL A 316 17.89 -0.22 10.79
N ALA A 317 18.14 1.08 10.68
CA ALA A 317 17.90 2.05 11.75
C ALA A 317 16.43 2.20 12.17
N VAL A 318 15.48 1.89 11.29
CA VAL A 318 14.04 1.91 11.63
C VAL A 318 13.50 0.55 12.09
N VAL A 319 14.25 -0.55 11.96
CA VAL A 319 13.84 -1.88 12.47
C VAL A 319 13.51 -1.89 13.96
N PRO A 320 14.22 -1.18 14.84
CA PRO A 320 13.86 -1.06 16.26
C PRO A 320 12.41 -0.62 16.50
N LEU A 321 11.82 0.18 15.59
CA LEU A 321 10.41 0.56 15.70
C LEU A 321 9.46 -0.63 15.66
N LEU A 322 9.78 -1.67 14.86
CA LEU A 322 9.02 -2.92 14.84
C LEU A 322 9.17 -3.71 16.14
N VAL A 323 10.38 -3.70 16.71
CA VAL A 323 10.66 -4.37 17.98
C VAL A 323 9.87 -3.69 19.11
N VAL A 324 9.89 -2.35 19.15
CA VAL A 324 9.06 -1.57 20.08
C VAL A 324 7.58 -1.90 19.90
N GLN A 325 7.11 -1.96 18.66
CA GLN A 325 5.71 -2.29 18.38
C GLN A 325 5.33 -3.72 18.77
N TRP A 326 6.25 -4.67 18.61
CA TRP A 326 6.05 -6.06 19.02
C TRP A 326 5.81 -6.19 20.53
N TYR A 327 6.62 -5.48 21.36
CA TYR A 327 6.54 -5.58 22.81
C TYR A 327 5.52 -4.65 23.45
N TRP A 328 5.42 -3.39 22.98
CA TRP A 328 4.57 -2.35 23.59
C TRP A 328 3.25 -2.11 22.86
N GLY A 329 3.12 -2.56 21.60
CA GLY A 329 1.90 -2.40 20.81
C GLY A 329 0.63 -2.88 21.52
N PRO A 330 0.60 -4.12 22.09
CA PRO A 330 -0.58 -4.62 22.80
C PRO A 330 -0.99 -3.73 23.99
N MET A 331 -0.03 -3.17 24.73
CA MET A 331 -0.29 -2.27 25.85
C MET A 331 -0.94 -0.98 25.39
N TRP A 332 -0.40 -0.31 24.37
CA TRP A 332 -0.95 0.94 23.83
C TRP A 332 -2.34 0.75 23.24
N ARG A 333 -2.59 -0.39 22.61
CA ARG A 333 -3.92 -0.74 22.10
C ARG A 333 -4.93 -0.89 23.24
N ARG A 334 -4.58 -1.56 24.33
CA ARG A 334 -5.45 -1.68 25.53
C ARG A 334 -5.77 -0.31 26.13
N GLU A 335 -4.78 0.56 26.28
CA GLU A 335 -4.97 1.93 26.78
C GLU A 335 -5.91 2.73 25.89
N ARG A 336 -5.75 2.62 24.54
CA ARG A 336 -6.62 3.29 23.58
C ARG A 336 -8.06 2.79 23.64
N MET A 337 -8.27 1.49 23.80
CA MET A 337 -9.60 0.92 23.98
C MET A 337 -10.24 1.39 25.28
N GLY A 338 -9.49 1.42 26.36
CA GLY A 338 -9.95 1.92 27.65
C GLY A 338 -10.37 3.41 27.63
N ARG A 339 -9.61 4.25 26.88
CA ARG A 339 -9.99 5.67 26.68
C ARG A 339 -11.32 5.82 25.93
N LYS A 340 -11.58 4.97 24.92
CA LYS A 340 -12.84 5.01 24.16
C LYS A 340 -14.05 4.63 25.02
N VAL A 341 -13.91 3.64 25.90
CA VAL A 341 -14.99 3.20 26.79
C VAL A 341 -15.32 4.31 27.78
N LYS A 342 -14.34 4.96 28.41
CA LYS A 342 -14.54 6.09 29.34
C LYS A 342 -15.18 7.30 28.67
N GLY A 343 -14.80 7.61 27.40
CA GLY A 343 -15.40 8.74 26.68
C GLY A 343 -16.79 8.49 26.09
N ALA A 344 -17.25 7.24 26.05
CA ALA A 344 -18.62 6.89 25.63
C ALA A 344 -19.62 6.85 26.81
N GLY A 345 -19.12 6.85 28.04
CA GLY A 345 -19.93 6.85 29.27
C GLY A 345 -20.07 8.23 29.93
N SER A 346 -19.47 9.27 29.36
CA SER A 346 -19.63 10.68 29.74
C SER A 346 -20.43 11.44 28.69
#